data_a00b1fd7637fb5944989d318260db4a0
#
_entry.id   a00b1fd7637fb5944989d318260db4a0
#
_cell.length_a   1.000
_cell.length_b   1.000
_cell.length_c   1.000
_cell.angle_alpha   90.00
_cell.angle_beta   90.00
_cell.angle_gamma   90.00
#
_symmetry.space_group_name_H-M   'P 1'
#
loop_
_entity.id
_entity.type
_entity.pdbx_description
1 polymer ?
#
loop_
_entity_poly.entity_id
_entity_poly.type
_entity_poly.pdbx_seq_one_letter_code
_entity_poly.pdbx_strand_id
1 'polypeptide(L)'
;MIVGDSLSAGYGINPQQGWVNLLQSRLNQQFPKQHNVVNASVSGETTSGALARLPKLLQVHKPDIVVIELGGNDGLRGQPPQMIQKNLAQLVQQSQRSKAQVIVLGMKIPPNYGTAYSTAFENNYKVISQQYKVKLMPFFMQGIAGQKSLMQKDQIHPNVTAQKILLD
;
A
#
# COMPACT_ATOMS: atom_id res chain seq x y z
N MET A 1 10.20 -4.00 -3.78
CA MET A 1 9.03 -4.92 -3.73
C MET A 1 7.84 -4.17 -3.17
N ILE A 2 6.68 -4.29 -3.81
CA ILE A 2 5.41 -3.72 -3.33
C ILE A 2 4.60 -4.84 -2.67
N VAL A 3 4.17 -4.63 -1.44
CA VAL A 3 3.28 -5.51 -0.68
C VAL A 3 2.01 -4.71 -0.41
N GLY A 4 0.99 -4.97 -1.21
CA GLY A 4 -0.24 -4.20 -1.23
C GLY A 4 -1.48 -5.03 -1.49
N ASP A 5 -2.59 -4.34 -1.64
CA ASP A 5 -3.88 -4.93 -1.94
C ASP A 5 -4.33 -4.69 -3.39
N SER A 6 -5.62 -4.52 -3.62
CA SER A 6 -6.21 -4.31 -4.94
C SER A 6 -5.74 -3.02 -5.62
N LEU A 7 -5.38 -1.99 -4.86
CA LEU A 7 -4.91 -0.71 -5.41
C LEU A 7 -3.57 -0.88 -6.15
N SER A 8 -2.68 -1.69 -5.58
CA SER A 8 -1.36 -1.99 -6.17
C SER A 8 -1.39 -3.20 -7.10
N ALA A 9 -2.33 -4.13 -6.91
CA ALA A 9 -2.54 -5.25 -7.84
C ALA A 9 -3.15 -4.82 -9.18
N GLY A 10 -3.74 -3.62 -9.27
CA GLY A 10 -4.37 -3.10 -10.48
C GLY A 10 -5.74 -3.73 -10.73
N TYR A 11 -6.55 -3.91 -9.68
CA TYR A 11 -7.89 -4.47 -9.80
C TYR A 11 -8.75 -3.71 -10.81
N GLY A 12 -9.42 -4.45 -11.70
CA GLY A 12 -10.36 -3.90 -12.69
C GLY A 12 -9.73 -3.14 -13.86
N ILE A 13 -8.40 -3.09 -13.96
CA ILE A 13 -7.68 -2.47 -15.08
C ILE A 13 -6.64 -3.44 -15.68
N ASN A 14 -6.14 -3.10 -16.87
CA ASN A 14 -5.02 -3.85 -17.40
C ASN A 14 -3.78 -3.64 -16.51
N PRO A 15 -3.13 -4.71 -16.01
CA PRO A 15 -1.96 -4.61 -15.15
C PRO A 15 -0.85 -3.71 -15.70
N GLN A 16 -0.64 -3.67 -17.02
CA GLN A 16 0.34 -2.79 -17.67
C GLN A 16 0.06 -1.30 -17.46
N GLN A 17 -1.18 -0.94 -17.14
CA GLN A 17 -1.61 0.44 -16.88
C GLN A 17 -1.60 0.79 -15.39
N GLY A 18 -1.36 -0.20 -14.50
CA GLY A 18 -1.29 0.00 -13.06
C GLY A 18 -0.05 0.78 -12.65
N TRP A 19 -0.16 1.56 -11.55
CA TRP A 19 0.92 2.43 -11.08
C TRP A 19 2.25 1.70 -10.82
N VAL A 20 2.21 0.42 -10.40
CA VAL A 20 3.41 -0.39 -10.15
C VAL A 20 4.18 -0.67 -11.46
N ASN A 21 3.47 -0.97 -12.55
CA ASN A 21 4.10 -1.13 -13.86
C ASN A 21 4.57 0.21 -14.44
N LEU A 22 3.83 1.29 -14.19
CA LEU A 22 4.26 2.63 -14.56
C LEU A 22 5.52 3.04 -13.78
N LEU A 23 5.65 2.66 -12.50
CA LEU A 23 6.87 2.85 -11.71
C LEU A 23 8.06 2.10 -12.34
N GLN A 24 7.89 0.83 -12.70
CA GLN A 24 8.96 0.08 -13.38
C GLN A 24 9.37 0.75 -14.70
N SER A 25 8.40 1.22 -15.47
CA SER A 25 8.68 1.93 -16.73
C SER A 25 9.46 3.22 -16.51
N ARG A 26 9.07 4.02 -15.50
CA ARG A 26 9.77 5.26 -15.12
C ARG A 26 11.20 4.97 -14.66
N LEU A 27 11.40 3.96 -13.84
CA LEU A 27 12.74 3.55 -13.39
C LEU A 27 13.61 3.07 -14.54
N ASN A 28 13.06 2.32 -15.49
CA ASN A 28 13.79 1.87 -16.67
C ASN A 28 14.23 3.03 -17.59
N GLN A 29 13.42 4.10 -17.66
CA GLN A 29 13.76 5.30 -18.42
C GLN A 29 14.87 6.13 -17.74
N GLN A 30 14.78 6.28 -16.43
CA GLN A 30 15.71 7.11 -15.66
C GLN A 30 17.02 6.37 -15.31
N PHE A 31 16.91 5.07 -15.04
CA PHE A 31 18.00 4.20 -14.57
C PHE A 31 17.96 2.85 -15.31
N PRO A 32 18.37 2.78 -16.58
CA PRO A 32 18.22 1.58 -17.39
C PRO A 32 18.84 0.34 -16.73
N LYS A 33 18.05 -0.72 -16.53
CA LYS A 33 18.45 -2.02 -15.99
C LYS A 33 19.01 -2.02 -14.56
N GLN A 34 18.83 -0.93 -13.80
CA GLN A 34 19.36 -0.84 -12.44
C GLN A 34 18.35 -1.26 -11.38
N HIS A 35 17.06 -1.20 -11.67
CA HIS A 35 16.00 -1.45 -10.70
C HIS A 35 14.98 -2.46 -11.22
N ASN A 36 14.54 -3.35 -10.35
CA ASN A 36 13.47 -4.30 -10.63
C ASN A 36 12.35 -4.14 -9.60
N VAL A 37 11.13 -3.89 -10.07
CA VAL A 37 9.94 -3.75 -9.22
C VAL A 37 9.19 -5.06 -9.17
N VAL A 38 9.16 -5.69 -8.00
CA VAL A 38 8.36 -6.88 -7.74
C VAL A 38 7.02 -6.45 -7.17
N ASN A 39 5.93 -6.72 -7.88
CA ASN A 39 4.58 -6.51 -7.37
C ASN A 39 4.08 -7.80 -6.68
N ALA A 40 4.10 -7.82 -5.36
CA ALA A 40 3.62 -8.92 -4.53
C ALA A 40 2.22 -8.64 -3.95
N SER A 41 1.49 -7.68 -4.53
CA SER A 41 0.16 -7.27 -4.07
C SER A 41 -0.91 -8.28 -4.47
N VAL A 42 -1.93 -8.43 -3.63
CA VAL A 42 -3.05 -9.36 -3.84
C VAL A 42 -4.36 -8.62 -3.56
N SER A 43 -5.30 -8.66 -4.52
CA SER A 43 -6.63 -8.04 -4.32
C SER A 43 -7.34 -8.63 -3.11
N GLY A 44 -7.91 -7.74 -2.27
CA GLY A 44 -8.59 -8.13 -1.03
C GLY A 44 -7.65 -8.45 0.14
N GLU A 45 -6.35 -8.27 -0.02
CA GLU A 45 -5.35 -8.55 1.01
C GLU A 45 -5.59 -7.73 2.28
N THR A 46 -5.37 -8.38 3.42
CA THR A 46 -5.39 -7.75 4.74
C THR A 46 -3.97 -7.68 5.32
N THR A 47 -3.80 -6.88 6.37
CA THR A 47 -2.53 -6.83 7.10
C THR A 47 -2.16 -8.21 7.66
N SER A 48 -3.12 -9.00 8.11
CA SER A 48 -2.91 -10.37 8.60
C SER A 48 -2.51 -11.34 7.49
N GLY A 49 -3.18 -11.28 6.32
CA GLY A 49 -2.84 -12.11 5.17
C GLY A 49 -1.43 -11.82 4.65
N ALA A 50 -1.08 -10.55 4.54
CA ALA A 50 0.26 -10.13 4.14
C ALA A 50 1.34 -10.62 5.12
N LEU A 51 1.09 -10.57 6.43
CA LEU A 51 2.01 -11.10 7.45
C LEU A 51 2.33 -12.59 7.24
N ALA A 52 1.34 -13.39 6.86
CA ALA A 52 1.54 -14.81 6.62
C ALA A 52 2.45 -15.08 5.40
N ARG A 53 2.42 -14.20 4.39
CA ARG A 53 3.19 -14.35 3.15
C ARG A 53 4.56 -13.67 3.19
N LEU A 54 4.70 -12.60 3.97
CA LEU A 54 5.87 -11.73 3.96
C LEU A 54 7.21 -12.47 4.17
N PRO A 55 7.35 -13.40 5.12
CA PRO A 55 8.63 -14.10 5.33
C PRO A 55 9.14 -14.79 4.06
N LYS A 56 8.25 -15.48 3.35
CA LYS A 56 8.61 -16.14 2.10
C LYS A 56 8.96 -15.16 0.99
N LEU A 57 8.21 -14.05 0.88
CA LEU A 57 8.49 -13.00 -0.10
C LEU A 57 9.87 -12.36 0.14
N LEU A 58 10.20 -12.04 1.38
CA LEU A 58 11.51 -11.49 1.75
C LEU A 58 12.65 -12.47 1.45
N GLN A 59 12.45 -13.76 1.74
CA GLN A 59 13.44 -14.81 1.45
C GLN A 59 13.72 -14.95 -0.04
N VAL A 60 12.65 -14.95 -0.86
CA VAL A 60 12.75 -15.19 -2.32
C VAL A 60 13.29 -13.96 -3.04
N HIS A 61 12.76 -12.78 -2.74
CA HIS A 61 13.05 -11.58 -3.52
C HIS A 61 14.19 -10.74 -2.96
N LYS A 62 14.53 -10.88 -1.67
CA LYS A 62 15.59 -10.13 -0.97
C LYS A 62 15.58 -8.63 -1.34
N PRO A 63 14.45 -7.93 -1.17
CA PRO A 63 14.30 -6.57 -1.66
C PRO A 63 15.16 -5.58 -0.86
N ASP A 64 15.74 -4.59 -1.55
CA ASP A 64 16.38 -3.44 -0.91
C ASP A 64 15.35 -2.47 -0.32
N ILE A 65 14.17 -2.39 -0.95
CA ILE A 65 13.06 -1.53 -0.53
C ILE A 65 11.76 -2.33 -0.50
N VAL A 66 11.02 -2.23 0.59
CA VAL A 66 9.65 -2.74 0.72
C VAL A 66 8.69 -1.56 0.84
N VAL A 67 7.73 -1.48 -0.06
CA VAL A 67 6.60 -0.55 0.02
C VAL A 67 5.40 -1.31 0.56
N ILE A 68 4.84 -0.85 1.68
CA ILE A 68 3.66 -1.45 2.33
C ILE A 68 2.45 -0.54 2.02
N GLU A 69 1.51 -1.08 1.25
CA GLU A 69 0.24 -0.43 0.89
C GLU A 69 -0.89 -1.36 1.34
N LEU A 70 -1.24 -1.32 2.63
CA LEU A 70 -2.17 -2.25 3.28
C LEU A 70 -2.96 -1.57 4.39
N GLY A 71 -4.03 -2.23 4.82
CA GLY A 71 -4.90 -1.81 5.91
C GLY A 71 -6.27 -1.33 5.44
N GLY A 72 -6.41 -0.96 4.16
CA GLY A 72 -7.70 -0.54 3.60
C GLY A 72 -8.78 -1.60 3.78
N ASN A 73 -8.50 -2.85 3.42
CA ASN A 73 -9.43 -3.97 3.60
C ASN A 73 -9.75 -4.27 5.06
N ASP A 74 -8.76 -4.17 5.95
CA ASP A 74 -8.97 -4.31 7.40
C ASP A 74 -9.94 -3.24 7.89
N GLY A 75 -9.69 -1.97 7.52
CA GLY A 75 -10.54 -0.84 7.89
C GLY A 75 -11.96 -0.97 7.36
N LEU A 76 -12.13 -1.32 6.09
CA LEU A 76 -13.45 -1.52 5.47
C LEU A 76 -14.23 -2.68 6.10
N ARG A 77 -13.54 -3.67 6.69
CA ARG A 77 -14.16 -4.78 7.44
C ARG A 77 -14.35 -4.47 8.91
N GLY A 78 -14.07 -3.24 9.36
CA GLY A 78 -14.25 -2.81 10.75
C GLY A 78 -13.31 -3.49 11.73
N GLN A 79 -12.13 -3.93 11.30
CA GLN A 79 -11.14 -4.52 12.19
C GLN A 79 -10.67 -3.49 13.24
N PRO A 80 -10.43 -3.91 14.50
CA PRO A 80 -9.95 -3.00 15.53
C PRO A 80 -8.66 -2.27 15.10
N PRO A 81 -8.60 -0.92 15.20
CA PRO A 81 -7.42 -0.15 14.77
C PRO A 81 -6.12 -0.63 15.43
N GLN A 82 -6.17 -1.06 16.68
CA GLN A 82 -5.01 -1.58 17.42
C GLN A 82 -4.48 -2.87 16.80
N MET A 83 -5.36 -3.73 16.26
CA MET A 83 -4.95 -4.96 15.58
C MET A 83 -4.27 -4.62 14.24
N ILE A 84 -4.84 -3.68 13.49
CA ILE A 84 -4.24 -3.18 12.23
C ILE A 84 -2.86 -2.60 12.50
N GLN A 85 -2.74 -1.76 13.54
CA GLN A 85 -1.47 -1.17 13.96
C GLN A 85 -0.42 -2.23 14.29
N LYS A 86 -0.80 -3.23 15.09
CA LYS A 86 0.09 -4.33 15.47
C LYS A 86 0.60 -5.08 14.24
N ASN A 87 -0.29 -5.39 13.29
CA ASN A 87 0.06 -6.11 12.08
C ASN A 87 0.98 -5.28 11.17
N LEU A 88 0.65 -4.00 10.93
CA LEU A 88 1.50 -3.08 10.16
C LEU A 88 2.89 -2.93 10.81
N ALA A 89 2.94 -2.82 12.13
CA ALA A 89 4.21 -2.77 12.87
C ALA A 89 5.06 -4.02 12.63
N GLN A 90 4.45 -5.21 12.65
CA GLN A 90 5.16 -6.45 12.38
C GLN A 90 5.64 -6.56 10.92
N LEU A 91 4.84 -6.09 9.95
CA LEU A 91 5.26 -6.03 8.54
C LEU A 91 6.50 -5.13 8.38
N VAL A 92 6.51 -3.96 9.01
CA VAL A 92 7.65 -3.05 9.01
C VAL A 92 8.87 -3.69 9.67
N GLN A 93 8.73 -4.26 10.87
CA GLN A 93 9.83 -4.89 11.59
C GLN A 93 10.46 -6.06 10.82
N GLN A 94 9.63 -6.94 10.24
CA GLN A 94 10.14 -8.08 9.46
C GLN A 94 10.91 -7.60 8.23
N SER A 95 10.41 -6.57 7.54
CA SER A 95 11.08 -5.97 6.39
C SER A 95 12.42 -5.33 6.79
N GLN A 96 12.46 -4.58 7.89
CA GLN A 96 13.71 -3.99 8.40
C GLN A 96 14.72 -5.05 8.86
N ARG A 97 14.26 -6.15 9.49
CA ARG A 97 15.15 -7.27 9.87
C ARG A 97 15.78 -7.95 8.66
N SER A 98 15.12 -7.94 7.51
CA SER A 98 15.70 -8.41 6.24
C SER A 98 16.64 -7.38 5.58
N LYS A 99 16.95 -6.27 6.27
CA LYS A 99 17.78 -5.14 5.82
C LYS A 99 17.14 -4.30 4.71
N ALA A 100 15.85 -4.45 4.45
CA ALA A 100 15.13 -3.59 3.52
C ALA A 100 14.82 -2.23 4.14
N GLN A 101 14.92 -1.16 3.35
CA GLN A 101 14.29 0.11 3.66
C GLN A 101 12.77 -0.04 3.49
N VAL A 102 12.00 0.65 4.35
CA VAL A 102 10.55 0.54 4.32
C VAL A 102 9.91 1.89 4.02
N ILE A 103 8.92 1.87 3.14
CA ILE A 103 8.02 2.99 2.86
C ILE A 103 6.61 2.51 3.14
N VAL A 104 5.84 3.30 3.88
CA VAL A 104 4.44 3.00 4.20
C VAL A 104 3.55 3.97 3.45
N LEU A 105 2.57 3.46 2.73
CA LEU A 105 1.53 4.25 2.08
C LEU A 105 0.30 4.26 2.99
N GLY A 106 -0.01 5.43 3.55
CA GLY A 106 -1.13 5.63 4.47
C GLY A 106 -2.46 5.55 3.75
N MET A 107 -3.47 5.01 4.45
CA MET A 107 -4.82 4.86 3.94
C MET A 107 -5.81 5.64 4.79
N LYS A 108 -6.94 6.00 4.18
CA LYS A 108 -8.12 6.52 4.87
C LYS A 108 -9.32 5.64 4.55
N ILE A 109 -10.27 5.60 5.45
CA ILE A 109 -11.55 4.92 5.25
C ILE A 109 -12.68 5.94 5.11
N PRO A 110 -13.80 5.58 4.46
CA PRO A 110 -14.93 6.47 4.33
C PRO A 110 -15.45 6.99 5.68
N PRO A 111 -15.96 8.24 5.74
CA PRO A 111 -16.36 8.88 7.01
C PRO A 111 -17.58 8.23 7.68
N ASN A 112 -18.36 7.43 6.97
CA ASN A 112 -19.51 6.70 7.52
C ASN A 112 -19.14 5.61 8.54
N TYR A 113 -17.85 5.31 8.73
CA TYR A 113 -17.37 4.43 9.81
C TYR A 113 -17.29 5.12 11.18
N GLY A 114 -17.58 6.42 11.24
CA GLY A 114 -17.52 7.24 12.43
C GLY A 114 -16.15 7.85 12.69
N THR A 115 -16.16 9.08 13.22
CA THR A 115 -14.93 9.88 13.38
C THR A 115 -13.90 9.22 14.29
N ALA A 116 -14.33 8.63 15.42
CA ALA A 116 -13.42 7.98 16.37
C ALA A 116 -12.65 6.83 15.71
N TYR A 117 -13.34 5.97 14.96
CA TYR A 117 -12.72 4.86 14.27
C TYR A 117 -11.81 5.34 13.14
N SER A 118 -12.28 6.25 12.28
CA SER A 118 -11.49 6.79 11.16
C SER A 118 -10.21 7.48 11.63
N THR A 119 -10.31 8.28 12.68
CA THR A 119 -9.13 8.95 13.27
C THR A 119 -8.14 7.94 13.86
N ALA A 120 -8.60 6.94 14.59
CA ALA A 120 -7.74 5.91 15.14
C ALA A 120 -7.07 5.08 14.01
N PHE A 121 -7.82 4.75 12.97
CA PHE A 121 -7.32 4.04 11.81
C PHE A 121 -6.19 4.83 11.11
N GLU A 122 -6.44 6.08 10.75
CA GLU A 122 -5.46 6.94 10.06
C GLU A 122 -4.21 7.19 10.91
N ASN A 123 -4.37 7.35 12.23
CA ASN A 123 -3.25 7.60 13.15
C ASN A 123 -2.27 6.42 13.23
N ASN A 124 -2.69 5.20 12.92
CA ASN A 124 -1.83 4.02 12.91
C ASN A 124 -0.58 4.22 12.05
N TYR A 125 -0.76 4.75 10.84
CA TYR A 125 0.34 4.95 9.90
C TYR A 125 1.35 5.97 10.41
N LYS A 126 0.87 7.05 11.03
CA LYS A 126 1.73 8.08 11.64
C LYS A 126 2.53 7.52 12.81
N VAL A 127 1.86 6.80 13.71
CA VAL A 127 2.50 6.17 14.88
C VAL A 127 3.60 5.20 14.42
N ILE A 128 3.30 4.33 13.47
CA ILE A 128 4.25 3.34 12.94
C ILE A 128 5.44 4.04 12.27
N SER A 129 5.19 5.04 11.44
CA SER A 129 6.24 5.79 10.78
C SER A 129 7.21 6.44 11.77
N GLN A 130 6.70 7.04 12.82
CA GLN A 130 7.50 7.67 13.88
C GLN A 130 8.26 6.63 14.71
N GLN A 131 7.58 5.56 15.14
CA GLN A 131 8.15 4.52 16.00
C GLN A 131 9.29 3.76 15.32
N TYR A 132 9.13 3.42 14.05
CA TYR A 132 10.10 2.62 13.29
C TYR A 132 11.00 3.46 12.38
N LYS A 133 10.85 4.78 12.38
CA LYS A 133 11.61 5.73 11.57
C LYS A 133 11.58 5.38 10.08
N VAL A 134 10.39 5.03 9.59
CA VAL A 134 10.15 4.72 8.17
C VAL A 134 9.47 5.88 7.45
N LYS A 135 9.67 5.96 6.13
CA LYS A 135 9.00 6.98 5.32
C LYS A 135 7.50 6.70 5.24
N LEU A 136 6.70 7.75 5.35
CA LEU A 136 5.25 7.70 5.23
C LEU A 136 4.78 8.64 4.12
N MET A 137 3.99 8.11 3.19
CA MET A 137 3.06 8.89 2.39
C MET A 137 1.75 8.96 3.17
N PRO A 138 1.30 10.13 3.66
CA PRO A 138 0.17 10.19 4.61
C PRO A 138 -1.15 9.65 4.07
N PHE A 139 -1.43 9.86 2.79
CA PHE A 139 -2.61 9.33 2.13
C PHE A 139 -2.33 8.98 0.67
N PHE A 140 -2.27 7.68 0.37
CA PHE A 140 -1.93 7.20 -0.97
C PHE A 140 -2.92 7.64 -2.06
N MET A 141 -4.19 7.75 -1.73
CA MET A 141 -5.26 8.17 -2.64
C MET A 141 -5.51 9.70 -2.63
N GLN A 142 -4.53 10.49 -2.19
CA GLN A 142 -4.65 11.95 -2.15
C GLN A 142 -4.95 12.52 -3.54
N GLY A 143 -6.00 13.34 -3.65
CA GLY A 143 -6.43 13.92 -4.92
C GLY A 143 -7.21 12.97 -5.85
N ILE A 144 -7.44 11.71 -5.44
CA ILE A 144 -8.15 10.70 -6.22
C ILE A 144 -9.46 10.29 -5.53
N ALA A 145 -9.37 9.94 -4.25
CA ALA A 145 -10.52 9.47 -3.49
C ALA A 145 -11.69 10.47 -3.53
N GLY A 146 -12.88 9.98 -3.84
CA GLY A 146 -14.09 10.79 -3.97
C GLY A 146 -14.26 11.54 -5.30
N GLN A 147 -13.27 11.52 -6.20
CA GLN A 147 -13.39 12.11 -7.54
C GLN A 147 -13.93 11.06 -8.53
N LYS A 148 -15.22 11.14 -8.88
CA LYS A 148 -15.91 10.17 -9.75
C LYS A 148 -15.18 9.92 -11.08
N SER A 149 -14.55 10.94 -11.66
CA SER A 149 -13.79 10.84 -12.92
C SER A 149 -12.50 10.02 -12.80
N LEU A 150 -11.99 9.82 -11.58
CA LEU A 150 -10.75 9.07 -11.29
C LEU A 150 -11.01 7.70 -10.67
N MET A 151 -12.27 7.37 -10.36
CA MET A 151 -12.68 6.13 -9.75
C MET A 151 -13.38 5.21 -10.75
N GLN A 152 -13.30 3.90 -10.50
CA GLN A 152 -14.12 2.91 -11.19
C GLN A 152 -15.58 3.02 -10.74
N LYS A 153 -16.49 2.26 -11.36
CA LYS A 153 -17.92 2.29 -11.04
C LYS A 153 -18.23 1.95 -9.58
N ASP A 154 -17.38 1.17 -8.93
CA ASP A 154 -17.49 0.79 -7.51
C ASP A 154 -17.15 1.93 -6.53
N GLN A 155 -16.60 3.03 -6.99
CA GLN A 155 -16.17 4.19 -6.19
C GLN A 155 -15.14 3.86 -5.10
N ILE A 156 -14.49 2.71 -5.21
CA ILE A 156 -13.43 2.21 -4.29
C ILE A 156 -12.09 2.19 -5.00
N HIS A 157 -12.06 1.67 -6.23
CA HIS A 157 -10.82 1.47 -6.97
C HIS A 157 -10.56 2.61 -7.96
N PRO A 158 -9.32 3.12 -8.04
CA PRO A 158 -8.90 4.08 -9.05
C PRO A 158 -9.00 3.51 -10.46
N ASN A 159 -9.42 4.32 -11.42
CA ASN A 159 -9.41 3.95 -12.82
C ASN A 159 -8.02 4.14 -13.47
N VAL A 160 -7.91 3.86 -14.77
CA VAL A 160 -6.64 3.97 -15.51
C VAL A 160 -6.06 5.40 -15.46
N THR A 161 -6.92 6.43 -15.55
CA THR A 161 -6.48 7.83 -15.53
C THR A 161 -5.80 8.19 -14.19
N ALA A 162 -6.27 7.63 -13.08
CA ALA A 162 -5.74 7.88 -11.76
C ALA A 162 -4.35 7.24 -11.52
N GLN A 163 -3.95 6.26 -12.32
CA GLN A 163 -2.72 5.49 -12.05
C GLN A 163 -1.45 6.35 -12.12
N LYS A 164 -1.42 7.36 -12.99
CA LYS A 164 -0.31 8.31 -13.04
C LYS A 164 -0.24 9.19 -11.79
N ILE A 165 -1.41 9.59 -11.26
CA ILE A 165 -1.49 10.40 -10.03
C ILE A 165 -1.01 9.58 -8.83
N LEU A 166 -1.34 8.28 -8.77
CA LEU A 166 -0.83 7.37 -7.74
C LEU A 166 0.69 7.22 -7.79
N LEU A 167 1.28 7.29 -8.99
CA LEU A 167 2.73 7.16 -9.17
C LEU A 167 3.48 8.44 -8.78
N ASP A 168 2.89 9.61 -8.95
CA ASP A 168 3.52 10.93 -8.71
C ASP A 168 3.46 11.34 -7.23
#